data_5f9b87b7b53eb66e987c001e17ac5e58
#
_entry.id   5f9b87b7b53eb66e987c001e17ac5e58
#
_cell.length_a   1.000
_cell.length_b   1.000
_cell.length_c   1.000
_cell.angle_alpha   90.00
_cell.angle_beta   90.00
_cell.angle_gamma   90.00
#
_symmetry.space_group_name_H-M   'P 1'
#
loop_
_entity.id
_entity.type
_entity.pdbx_description
1 polymer ?
#
loop_
_entity_poly.entity_id
_entity_poly.type
_entity_poly.pdbx_seq_one_letter_code
_entity_poly.pdbx_strand_id
1 'polypeptide(L)'
;LAAVLDVAPDAARALMQAGLDVAAEYVRDGRALALKSGRPHYDVSDAVWDASNAVLQHALALGADADCAVQLHTEASEDLTDIADWAEARGLPARKVVKHYAGPTLAGPTPSVMCRKEWLREAAESGEPFLMETDFVDDPDRPGAVMGPKTVPRRVRMLLDEGHDDAVRRAHVETPADVYGIDTEATCSGRDGALGDA
;
A
#
# COMPACT_ATOMS: atom_id res chain seq x y z
N LEU A 1 15.85 5.15 -10.14
CA LEU A 1 17.22 4.64 -9.94
C LEU A 1 18.13 5.00 -11.11
N ALA A 2 17.68 4.80 -12.37
CA ALA A 2 18.49 5.09 -13.57
C ALA A 2 19.06 6.53 -13.54
N ALA A 3 18.22 7.54 -13.33
CA ALA A 3 18.63 8.93 -13.29
C ALA A 3 19.54 9.27 -12.10
N VAL A 4 19.35 8.61 -10.95
CA VAL A 4 20.13 8.88 -9.72
C VAL A 4 21.55 8.27 -9.80
N LEU A 5 21.64 7.09 -10.40
CA LEU A 5 22.90 6.36 -10.50
C LEU A 5 23.59 6.54 -11.86
N ASP A 6 23.00 7.30 -12.77
CA ASP A 6 23.50 7.49 -14.16
C ASP A 6 23.79 6.16 -14.87
N VAL A 7 22.87 5.21 -14.75
CA VAL A 7 22.97 3.89 -15.38
C VAL A 7 21.87 3.68 -16.41
N ALA A 8 22.13 2.82 -17.39
CA ALA A 8 21.14 2.46 -18.41
C ALA A 8 19.87 1.86 -17.78
N PRO A 9 18.66 2.10 -18.34
CA PRO A 9 17.40 1.59 -17.80
C PRO A 9 17.41 0.08 -17.56
N ASP A 10 18.02 -0.72 -18.43
CA ASP A 10 18.15 -2.17 -18.26
C ASP A 10 19.02 -2.57 -17.06
N ALA A 11 20.11 -1.86 -16.83
CA ALA A 11 20.95 -2.10 -15.65
C ALA A 11 20.23 -1.71 -14.36
N ALA A 12 19.50 -0.59 -14.36
CA ALA A 12 18.64 -0.19 -13.26
C ALA A 12 17.54 -1.22 -12.98
N ARG A 13 16.90 -1.73 -14.03
CA ARG A 13 15.90 -2.81 -13.94
C ARG A 13 16.49 -4.05 -13.27
N ALA A 14 17.61 -4.56 -13.75
CA ALA A 14 18.25 -5.75 -13.20
C ALA A 14 18.61 -5.58 -11.73
N LEU A 15 19.14 -4.43 -11.34
CA LEU A 15 19.48 -4.12 -9.95
C LEU A 15 18.23 -4.05 -9.06
N MET A 16 17.14 -3.43 -9.53
CA MET A 16 15.90 -3.34 -8.78
C MET A 16 15.21 -4.70 -8.62
N GLN A 17 15.23 -5.53 -9.67
CA GLN A 17 14.71 -6.89 -9.60
C GLN A 17 15.49 -7.74 -8.59
N ALA A 18 16.82 -7.71 -8.62
CA ALA A 18 17.66 -8.40 -7.63
C ALA A 18 17.38 -7.91 -6.20
N GLY A 19 17.13 -6.61 -6.00
CA GLY A 19 16.71 -6.08 -4.69
C GLY A 19 15.35 -6.60 -4.24
N LEU A 20 14.40 -6.77 -5.16
CA LEU A 20 13.09 -7.35 -4.87
C LEU A 20 13.18 -8.84 -4.54
N ASP A 21 14.07 -9.58 -5.20
CA ASP A 21 14.32 -11.00 -4.88
C ASP A 21 14.78 -11.15 -3.41
N VAL A 22 15.72 -10.30 -2.96
CA VAL A 22 16.17 -10.27 -1.56
C VAL A 22 15.01 -9.85 -0.63
N ALA A 23 14.20 -8.86 -1.00
CA ALA A 23 13.05 -8.45 -0.20
C ALA A 23 12.02 -9.58 -0.04
N ALA A 24 11.80 -10.39 -1.09
CA ALA A 24 10.92 -11.55 -1.04
C ALA A 24 11.42 -12.64 -0.08
N GLU A 25 12.74 -12.80 0.08
CA GLU A 25 13.31 -13.70 1.10
C GLU A 25 12.94 -13.25 2.51
N TYR A 26 12.98 -11.92 2.79
CA TYR A 26 12.55 -11.39 4.09
C TYR A 26 11.07 -11.64 4.36
N VAL A 27 10.22 -11.63 3.33
CA VAL A 27 8.80 -12.00 3.48
C VAL A 27 8.67 -13.48 3.83
N ARG A 28 9.33 -14.37 3.09
CA ARG A 28 9.31 -15.83 3.34
C ARG A 28 9.83 -16.19 4.73
N ASP A 29 10.80 -15.43 5.24
CA ASP A 29 11.34 -15.59 6.60
C ASP A 29 10.43 -14.99 7.69
N GLY A 30 9.27 -14.40 7.34
CA GLY A 30 8.37 -13.74 8.28
C GLY A 30 8.90 -12.42 8.88
N ARG A 31 9.91 -11.82 8.27
CA ARG A 31 10.55 -10.56 8.69
C ARG A 31 9.95 -9.32 8.02
N ALA A 32 9.19 -9.53 6.97
CA ALA A 32 8.41 -8.51 6.27
C ALA A 32 7.03 -9.07 5.93
N LEU A 33 6.03 -8.19 5.76
CA LEU A 33 4.65 -8.55 5.45
C LEU A 33 4.30 -8.32 3.98
N ALA A 34 5.07 -7.50 3.28
CA ALA A 34 4.74 -7.06 1.93
C ALA A 34 5.99 -6.65 1.16
N LEU A 35 5.88 -6.63 -0.15
CA LEU A 35 6.84 -6.00 -1.05
C LEU A 35 6.42 -4.56 -1.36
N LYS A 36 7.38 -3.71 -1.70
CA LYS A 36 7.13 -2.36 -2.19
C LYS A 36 7.72 -2.20 -3.58
N SER A 37 6.90 -1.77 -4.53
CA SER A 37 7.30 -1.50 -5.91
C SER A 37 6.49 -0.35 -6.49
N GLY A 38 6.58 -0.14 -7.79
CA GLY A 38 5.81 0.88 -8.47
C GLY A 38 6.37 1.23 -9.83
N ARG A 39 5.83 2.33 -10.38
CA ARG A 39 6.27 2.92 -11.63
C ARG A 39 6.27 4.45 -11.49
N PRO A 40 6.94 5.18 -12.39
CA PRO A 40 7.06 6.64 -12.29
C PRO A 40 5.70 7.34 -12.24
N HIS A 41 5.59 8.39 -11.41
CA HIS A 41 4.45 9.30 -11.32
C HIS A 41 4.77 10.67 -11.95
N TYR A 42 5.79 10.71 -12.80
CA TYR A 42 6.29 11.87 -13.53
C TYR A 42 6.74 11.45 -14.92
N ASP A 43 6.90 12.40 -15.82
CA ASP A 43 7.30 12.14 -17.20
C ASP A 43 8.69 11.50 -17.28
N VAL A 44 8.77 10.40 -18.01
CA VAL A 44 10.01 9.65 -18.27
C VAL A 44 10.05 9.21 -19.72
N SER A 45 11.22 8.77 -20.20
CA SER A 45 11.34 8.14 -21.52
C SER A 45 10.64 6.77 -21.55
N ASP A 46 10.23 6.33 -22.73
CA ASP A 46 9.62 5.01 -22.95
C ASP A 46 10.49 3.88 -22.38
N ALA A 47 11.80 3.95 -22.58
CA ALA A 47 12.74 2.96 -22.07
C ALA A 47 12.74 2.87 -20.52
N VAL A 48 12.58 3.99 -19.83
CA VAL A 48 12.45 4.02 -18.36
C VAL A 48 11.08 3.51 -17.93
N TRP A 49 10.03 3.87 -18.67
CA TRP A 49 8.68 3.37 -18.42
C TRP A 49 8.58 1.86 -18.56
N ASP A 50 9.12 1.31 -19.67
CA ASP A 50 9.13 -0.14 -19.92
C ASP A 50 9.95 -0.89 -18.86
N ALA A 51 11.13 -0.38 -18.51
CA ALA A 51 11.95 -0.96 -17.45
C ALA A 51 11.23 -0.94 -16.10
N SER A 52 10.52 0.14 -15.78
CA SER A 52 9.75 0.28 -14.54
C SER A 52 8.57 -0.69 -14.49
N ASN A 53 7.84 -0.84 -15.61
CA ASN A 53 6.76 -1.82 -15.72
C ASN A 53 7.29 -3.26 -15.58
N ALA A 54 8.46 -3.57 -16.14
CA ALA A 54 9.09 -4.88 -15.97
C ALA A 54 9.48 -5.16 -14.50
N VAL A 55 9.95 -4.15 -13.76
CA VAL A 55 10.22 -4.25 -12.32
C VAL A 55 8.93 -4.46 -11.53
N LEU A 56 7.88 -3.70 -11.84
CA LEU A 56 6.58 -3.86 -11.19
C LEU A 56 6.00 -5.25 -11.42
N GLN A 57 6.00 -5.72 -12.66
CA GLN A 57 5.54 -7.06 -13.00
C GLN A 57 6.34 -8.18 -12.29
N HIS A 58 7.65 -7.98 -12.11
CA HIS A 58 8.48 -8.89 -11.31
C HIS A 58 8.05 -8.89 -9.83
N ALA A 59 7.78 -7.71 -9.24
CA ALA A 59 7.29 -7.62 -7.87
C ALA A 59 5.94 -8.32 -7.68
N LEU A 60 5.02 -8.21 -8.66
CA LEU A 60 3.73 -8.90 -8.63
C LEU A 60 3.91 -10.44 -8.67
N ALA A 61 4.83 -10.93 -9.50
CA ALA A 61 5.16 -12.35 -9.54
C ALA A 61 5.74 -12.86 -8.21
N LEU A 62 6.66 -12.09 -7.61
CA LEU A 62 7.21 -12.41 -6.28
C LEU A 62 6.15 -12.35 -5.18
N GLY A 63 5.20 -11.40 -5.27
CA GLY A 63 4.07 -11.32 -4.35
C GLY A 63 3.18 -12.55 -4.42
N ALA A 64 2.91 -13.06 -5.62
CA ALA A 64 2.18 -14.32 -5.83
C ALA A 64 2.94 -15.53 -5.25
N ASP A 65 4.25 -15.62 -5.53
CA ASP A 65 5.09 -16.73 -5.09
C ASP A 65 5.32 -16.76 -3.56
N ALA A 66 5.42 -15.59 -2.93
CA ALA A 66 5.55 -15.43 -1.48
C ALA A 66 4.22 -15.32 -0.73
N ASP A 67 3.09 -15.38 -1.45
CA ASP A 67 1.73 -15.17 -0.94
C ASP A 67 1.59 -13.87 -0.11
N CYS A 68 2.19 -12.77 -0.55
CA CYS A 68 2.20 -11.51 0.18
C CYS A 68 1.64 -10.34 -0.63
N ALA A 69 1.27 -9.27 0.07
CA ALA A 69 0.83 -8.04 -0.56
C ALA A 69 1.97 -7.33 -1.31
N VAL A 70 1.61 -6.59 -2.36
CA VAL A 70 2.51 -5.67 -3.07
C VAL A 70 1.97 -4.25 -2.95
N GLN A 71 2.69 -3.40 -2.23
CA GLN A 71 2.36 -1.98 -2.14
C GLN A 71 2.97 -1.20 -3.31
N LEU A 72 2.18 -0.30 -3.87
CA LEU A 72 2.53 0.46 -5.07
C LEU A 72 2.79 1.94 -4.78
N HIS A 73 3.85 2.47 -5.36
CA HIS A 73 4.03 3.89 -5.57
C HIS A 73 4.00 4.15 -7.08
N THR A 74 2.88 4.69 -7.56
CA THR A 74 2.61 4.87 -9.00
C THR A 74 2.01 6.25 -9.24
N GLU A 75 1.72 6.56 -10.50
CA GLU A 75 1.01 7.76 -10.93
C GLU A 75 -0.31 7.96 -10.17
N ALA A 76 -0.76 9.21 -10.12
CA ALA A 76 -2.08 9.55 -9.62
C ALA A 76 -3.12 9.15 -10.68
N SER A 77 -3.88 8.09 -10.40
CA SER A 77 -4.94 7.59 -11.27
C SER A 77 -6.06 7.03 -10.40
N GLU A 78 -7.29 7.15 -10.88
CA GLU A 78 -8.48 6.49 -10.32
C GLU A 78 -8.73 5.12 -10.99
N ASP A 79 -7.94 4.76 -11.99
CA ASP A 79 -8.00 3.48 -12.69
C ASP A 79 -6.59 2.91 -12.87
N LEU A 80 -6.34 1.77 -12.23
CA LEU A 80 -5.13 0.96 -12.30
C LEU A 80 -5.50 -0.51 -12.56
N THR A 81 -6.56 -0.74 -13.33
CA THR A 81 -7.02 -2.08 -13.71
C THR A 81 -5.96 -2.84 -14.49
N ASP A 82 -5.11 -2.15 -15.25
CA ASP A 82 -3.96 -2.77 -15.94
C ASP A 82 -3.02 -3.48 -14.95
N ILE A 83 -2.76 -2.87 -13.78
CA ILE A 83 -1.91 -3.47 -12.75
C ILE A 83 -2.63 -4.63 -12.05
N ALA A 84 -3.93 -4.50 -11.80
CA ALA A 84 -4.74 -5.58 -11.25
C ALA A 84 -4.76 -6.79 -12.19
N ASP A 85 -4.95 -6.57 -13.49
CA ASP A 85 -4.91 -7.62 -14.51
C ASP A 85 -3.52 -8.30 -14.56
N TRP A 86 -2.44 -7.53 -14.44
CA TRP A 86 -1.09 -8.12 -14.36
C TRP A 86 -0.89 -8.97 -13.11
N ALA A 87 -1.46 -8.58 -11.99
CA ALA A 87 -1.40 -9.34 -10.73
C ALA A 87 -2.18 -10.65 -10.85
N GLU A 88 -3.43 -10.58 -11.29
CA GLU A 88 -4.30 -11.76 -11.49
C GLU A 88 -3.68 -12.75 -12.49
N ALA A 89 -3.12 -12.26 -13.60
CA ALA A 89 -2.43 -13.10 -14.57
C ALA A 89 -1.20 -13.85 -14.00
N ARG A 90 -0.69 -13.41 -12.85
CA ARG A 90 0.43 -14.03 -12.12
C ARG A 90 -0.01 -14.84 -10.89
N GLY A 91 -1.31 -14.91 -10.64
CA GLY A 91 -1.88 -15.60 -9.49
C GLY A 91 -1.87 -14.78 -8.19
N LEU A 92 -1.54 -13.49 -8.25
CA LEU A 92 -1.68 -12.58 -7.12
C LEU A 92 -3.07 -11.92 -7.18
N PRO A 93 -3.97 -12.16 -6.21
CA PRO A 93 -5.28 -11.53 -6.19
C PRO A 93 -5.16 -9.99 -6.17
N ALA A 94 -5.96 -9.29 -6.97
CA ALA A 94 -5.92 -7.82 -7.07
C ALA A 94 -6.06 -7.13 -5.71
N ARG A 95 -6.84 -7.70 -4.78
CA ARG A 95 -6.98 -7.18 -3.40
C ARG A 95 -5.67 -7.15 -2.61
N LYS A 96 -4.66 -7.98 -2.95
CA LYS A 96 -3.32 -7.96 -2.34
C LYS A 96 -2.38 -6.92 -2.96
N VAL A 97 -2.82 -6.21 -3.99
CA VAL A 97 -2.11 -5.08 -4.58
C VAL A 97 -2.65 -3.80 -3.94
N VAL A 98 -1.82 -3.04 -3.28
CA VAL A 98 -2.22 -1.86 -2.50
C VAL A 98 -1.67 -0.59 -3.14
N LYS A 99 -2.53 0.30 -3.59
CA LYS A 99 -2.12 1.62 -4.07
C LYS A 99 -1.90 2.55 -2.88
N HIS A 100 -0.65 2.87 -2.61
CA HIS A 100 -0.24 3.92 -1.68
C HIS A 100 -0.61 5.31 -2.20
N TYR A 101 -0.93 6.23 -1.31
CA TYR A 101 -1.34 7.60 -1.63
C TYR A 101 -2.56 7.62 -2.58
N ALA A 102 -3.57 6.83 -2.25
CA ALA A 102 -4.79 6.74 -3.05
C ALA A 102 -5.82 7.82 -2.67
N GLY A 103 -6.67 8.15 -3.64
CA GLY A 103 -7.94 8.81 -3.40
C GLY A 103 -9.00 7.85 -2.86
N PRO A 104 -10.24 8.33 -2.66
CA PRO A 104 -11.35 7.53 -2.12
C PRO A 104 -11.87 6.48 -3.10
N THR A 105 -11.70 6.73 -4.40
CA THR A 105 -12.15 5.86 -5.49
C THR A 105 -10.94 5.36 -6.26
N LEU A 106 -10.88 4.05 -6.50
CA LEU A 106 -9.84 3.43 -7.29
C LEU A 106 -10.36 2.13 -7.90
N ALA A 107 -10.27 2.00 -9.22
CA ALA A 107 -10.50 0.73 -9.90
C ALA A 107 -9.22 -0.11 -9.92
N GLY A 108 -9.34 -1.40 -9.61
CA GLY A 108 -8.26 -2.39 -9.64
C GLY A 108 -7.70 -2.72 -8.26
N PRO A 109 -6.55 -2.13 -7.83
CA PRO A 109 -5.93 -2.40 -6.53
C PRO A 109 -6.73 -1.89 -5.33
N THR A 110 -6.46 -2.43 -4.14
CA THR A 110 -6.98 -1.89 -2.88
C THR A 110 -6.39 -0.50 -2.60
N PRO A 111 -7.22 0.54 -2.38
CA PRO A 111 -6.73 1.87 -2.07
C PRO A 111 -6.25 1.98 -0.63
N SER A 112 -5.06 2.55 -0.42
CA SER A 112 -4.64 3.11 0.85
C SER A 112 -4.91 4.61 0.81
N VAL A 113 -6.04 5.01 1.42
CA VAL A 113 -6.64 6.34 1.29
C VAL A 113 -5.94 7.32 2.21
N MET A 114 -5.51 8.44 1.65
CA MET A 114 -4.96 9.54 2.43
C MET A 114 -5.99 10.06 3.43
N CYS A 115 -5.59 10.28 4.68
CA CYS A 115 -6.46 10.69 5.79
C CYS A 115 -7.01 12.12 5.66
N ARG A 116 -7.46 12.53 4.47
CA ARG A 116 -8.24 13.76 4.22
C ARG A 116 -9.68 13.49 4.60
N LYS A 117 -10.32 14.44 5.27
CA LYS A 117 -11.67 14.24 5.83
C LYS A 117 -12.69 13.85 4.77
N GLU A 118 -12.71 14.59 3.68
CA GLU A 118 -13.65 14.42 2.59
C GLU A 118 -13.46 13.07 1.89
N TRP A 119 -12.21 12.68 1.66
CA TRP A 119 -11.87 11.40 1.02
C TRP A 119 -12.25 10.20 1.89
N LEU A 120 -12.07 10.31 3.21
CA LEU A 120 -12.46 9.22 4.11
C LEU A 120 -13.97 9.07 4.26
N ARG A 121 -14.74 10.17 4.19
CA ARG A 121 -16.20 10.08 4.14
C ARG A 121 -16.68 9.39 2.86
N GLU A 122 -16.13 9.80 1.72
CA GLU A 122 -16.44 9.20 0.44
C GLU A 122 -16.07 7.71 0.41
N ALA A 123 -14.87 7.33 0.87
CA ALA A 123 -14.47 5.93 1.00
C ALA A 123 -15.36 5.14 1.98
N ALA A 124 -15.81 5.76 3.08
CA ALA A 124 -16.71 5.12 4.03
C ALA A 124 -18.11 4.88 3.43
N GLU A 125 -18.62 5.85 2.66
CA GLU A 125 -19.93 5.80 2.00
C GLU A 125 -19.94 4.82 0.81
N SER A 126 -18.80 4.58 0.14
CA SER A 126 -18.71 3.66 -0.98
C SER A 126 -19.03 2.20 -0.62
N GLY A 127 -18.78 1.81 0.63
CA GLY A 127 -18.92 0.42 1.07
C GLY A 127 -17.77 -0.49 0.64
N GLU A 128 -16.83 -0.01 -0.16
CA GLU A 128 -15.71 -0.79 -0.69
C GLU A 128 -14.56 -0.94 0.34
N PRO A 129 -13.71 -1.97 0.20
CA PRO A 129 -12.52 -2.14 1.01
C PRO A 129 -11.52 -0.98 0.81
N PHE A 130 -10.96 -0.47 1.90
CA PHE A 130 -9.88 0.51 1.86
C PHE A 130 -8.98 0.42 3.09
N LEU A 131 -7.78 0.96 2.98
CA LEU A 131 -6.84 1.19 4.07
C LEU A 131 -6.73 2.70 4.33
N MET A 132 -6.19 3.09 5.48
CA MET A 132 -5.99 4.49 5.83
C MET A 132 -4.51 4.79 6.04
N GLU A 133 -4.03 5.92 5.48
CA GLU A 133 -2.64 6.33 5.62
C GLU A 133 -2.45 7.84 5.76
N THR A 134 -1.24 8.24 6.13
CA THR A 134 -0.84 9.65 6.26
C THR A 134 0.33 10.04 5.39
N ASP A 135 1.03 9.08 4.78
CA ASP A 135 2.30 9.28 4.08
C ASP A 135 3.31 10.09 4.93
N PHE A 136 3.33 9.79 6.24
CA PHE A 136 4.19 10.55 7.16
C PHE A 136 5.67 10.27 6.88
N VAL A 137 6.39 11.36 6.66
CA VAL A 137 7.86 11.37 6.56
C VAL A 137 8.37 12.38 7.60
N ASP A 138 9.28 11.93 8.44
CA ASP A 138 9.96 12.81 9.40
C ASP A 138 11.12 13.54 8.69
N ASP A 139 10.73 14.53 7.89
CA ASP A 139 11.65 15.35 7.08
C ASP A 139 11.50 16.82 7.48
N PRO A 140 12.46 17.39 8.21
CA PRO A 140 12.40 18.79 8.66
C PRO A 140 12.43 19.81 7.50
N ASP A 141 12.95 19.42 6.33
CA ASP A 141 13.01 20.28 5.15
C ASP A 141 11.69 20.30 4.37
N ARG A 142 10.73 19.44 4.74
CA ARG A 142 9.41 19.33 4.11
C ARG A 142 8.26 19.43 5.12
N PRO A 143 8.23 20.43 5.99
CA PRO A 143 7.19 20.55 7.01
C PRO A 143 5.80 20.71 6.35
N GLY A 144 4.85 19.90 6.77
CA GLY A 144 3.48 19.92 6.26
C GLY A 144 3.27 19.27 4.89
N ALA A 145 4.31 18.66 4.29
CA ALA A 145 4.18 17.90 3.04
C ALA A 145 3.30 16.66 3.21
N VAL A 146 3.26 16.11 4.44
CA VAL A 146 2.50 14.92 4.81
C VAL A 146 1.72 15.14 6.11
N MET A 147 0.73 14.31 6.36
CA MET A 147 -0.06 14.38 7.60
C MET A 147 0.66 13.64 8.73
N GLY A 148 0.65 14.21 9.94
CA GLY A 148 1.25 13.57 11.10
C GLY A 148 0.54 12.25 11.48
N PRO A 149 1.26 11.30 12.11
CA PRO A 149 0.74 9.94 12.39
C PRO A 149 -0.50 9.94 13.30
N LYS A 150 -0.68 10.97 14.14
CA LYS A 150 -1.90 11.15 14.95
C LYS A 150 -3.16 11.43 14.14
N THR A 151 -3.04 11.62 12.83
CA THR A 151 -4.19 11.91 11.97
C THR A 151 -5.07 10.67 11.81
N VAL A 152 -4.51 9.47 11.65
CA VAL A 152 -5.30 8.24 11.56
C VAL A 152 -6.26 8.08 12.74
N PRO A 153 -5.83 8.02 14.01
CA PRO A 153 -6.77 7.83 15.12
C PRO A 153 -7.77 8.98 15.27
N ARG A 154 -7.42 10.20 14.87
CA ARG A 154 -8.37 11.33 14.85
C ARG A 154 -9.45 11.17 13.78
N ARG A 155 -9.11 10.59 12.63
CA ARG A 155 -10.07 10.33 11.56
C ARG A 155 -10.95 9.12 11.87
N VAL A 156 -10.38 8.08 12.50
CA VAL A 156 -11.18 6.97 13.02
C VAL A 156 -12.28 7.49 13.96
N ARG A 157 -11.91 8.33 14.94
CA ARG A 157 -12.90 8.92 15.84
C ARG A 157 -13.95 9.74 15.09
N MET A 158 -13.53 10.56 14.12
CA MET A 158 -14.45 11.33 13.28
C MET A 158 -15.47 10.41 12.57
N LEU A 159 -15.00 9.32 11.95
CA LEU A 159 -15.89 8.38 11.26
C LEU A 159 -16.86 7.68 12.23
N LEU A 160 -16.41 7.29 13.42
CA LEU A 160 -17.27 6.71 14.47
C LEU A 160 -18.31 7.73 14.95
N ASP A 161 -17.92 8.98 15.21
CA ASP A 161 -18.83 10.06 15.62
C ASP A 161 -19.89 10.38 14.54
N GLU A 162 -19.57 10.11 13.28
CA GLU A 162 -20.45 10.26 12.10
C GLU A 162 -21.26 8.98 11.78
N GLY A 163 -21.10 7.89 12.54
CA GLY A 163 -21.87 6.65 12.41
C GLY A 163 -21.35 5.66 11.34
N HIS A 164 -20.09 5.81 10.92
CA HIS A 164 -19.43 4.92 9.94
C HIS A 164 -18.67 3.76 10.59
N ASP A 165 -19.27 3.09 11.60
CA ASP A 165 -18.64 1.99 12.35
C ASP A 165 -18.19 0.84 11.44
N ASP A 166 -19.04 0.45 10.48
CA ASP A 166 -18.73 -0.62 9.52
C ASP A 166 -17.54 -0.26 8.64
N ALA A 167 -17.41 1.00 8.23
CA ALA A 167 -16.28 1.46 7.43
C ALA A 167 -14.98 1.44 8.24
N VAL A 168 -15.03 1.82 9.52
CA VAL A 168 -13.88 1.72 10.42
C VAL A 168 -13.48 0.27 10.61
N ARG A 169 -14.43 -0.65 10.81
CA ARG A 169 -14.18 -2.08 10.92
C ARG A 169 -13.53 -2.61 9.62
N ARG A 170 -14.08 -2.26 8.45
CA ARG A 170 -13.47 -2.63 7.16
C ARG A 170 -12.03 -2.16 7.06
N ALA A 171 -11.76 -0.87 7.30
CA ALA A 171 -10.44 -0.29 7.10
C ALA A 171 -9.36 -0.78 8.08
N HIS A 172 -9.74 -1.22 9.29
CA HIS A 172 -8.78 -1.54 10.35
C HIS A 172 -8.76 -3.01 10.78
N VAL A 173 -9.77 -3.80 10.38
CA VAL A 173 -9.87 -5.23 10.74
C VAL A 173 -9.90 -6.09 9.48
N GLU A 174 -10.92 -5.92 8.65
CA GLU A 174 -11.20 -6.81 7.52
C GLU A 174 -10.19 -6.64 6.39
N THR A 175 -10.05 -5.42 5.88
CA THR A 175 -9.12 -5.15 4.75
C THR A 175 -7.66 -5.46 5.10
N PRO A 176 -7.11 -5.09 6.28
CA PRO A 176 -5.76 -5.51 6.64
C PRO A 176 -5.59 -7.01 6.76
N ALA A 177 -6.60 -7.75 7.25
CA ALA A 177 -6.58 -9.20 7.31
C ALA A 177 -6.54 -9.81 5.90
N ASP A 178 -7.39 -9.33 4.99
CA ASP A 178 -7.48 -9.83 3.62
C ASP A 178 -6.25 -9.51 2.78
N VAL A 179 -5.68 -8.32 2.97
CA VAL A 179 -4.52 -7.83 2.21
C VAL A 179 -3.23 -8.46 2.70
N TYR A 180 -2.99 -8.43 4.01
CA TYR A 180 -1.70 -8.81 4.61
C TYR A 180 -1.70 -10.20 5.26
N GLY A 181 -2.86 -10.87 5.35
CA GLY A 181 -2.97 -12.17 6.00
C GLY A 181 -2.70 -12.13 7.51
N ILE A 182 -2.94 -10.98 8.16
CA ILE A 182 -2.69 -10.79 9.59
C ILE A 182 -3.95 -11.07 10.40
N ASP A 183 -3.79 -11.69 11.58
CA ASP A 183 -4.85 -11.82 12.56
C ASP A 183 -5.02 -10.49 13.33
N THR A 184 -5.93 -9.66 12.85
CA THR A 184 -6.23 -8.36 13.45
C THR A 184 -7.02 -8.47 14.75
N GLU A 185 -7.73 -9.57 15.01
CA GLU A 185 -8.50 -9.80 16.24
C GLU A 185 -7.59 -10.26 17.38
N ALA A 186 -6.61 -11.12 17.11
CA ALA A 186 -5.62 -11.52 18.11
C ALA A 186 -4.77 -10.34 18.61
N THR A 187 -4.47 -9.36 17.75
CA THR A 187 -3.74 -8.15 18.16
C THR A 187 -4.56 -7.21 19.04
N CYS A 188 -5.89 -7.25 18.99
CA CYS A 188 -6.76 -6.45 19.85
C CYS A 188 -7.01 -7.09 21.23
N SER A 189 -7.08 -8.44 21.29
CA SER A 189 -7.38 -9.17 22.53
C SER A 189 -6.18 -9.28 23.50
N GLY A 190 -4.97 -9.00 23.06
CA GLY A 190 -3.76 -9.08 23.89
C GLY A 190 -3.55 -7.92 24.88
N ARG A 191 -4.44 -6.93 24.97
CA ARG A 191 -4.28 -5.73 25.83
C ARG A 191 -5.10 -5.72 27.11
N ASP A 192 -5.99 -6.66 27.32
CA ASP A 192 -6.81 -6.69 28.54
C ASP A 192 -6.05 -7.23 29.77
N GLY A 193 -4.79 -7.63 29.62
CA GLY A 193 -3.97 -8.21 30.70
C GLY A 193 -2.87 -7.31 31.28
N ALA A 194 -2.64 -6.09 30.81
CA ALA A 194 -1.45 -5.30 31.14
C ALA A 194 -1.71 -3.91 31.78
N LEU A 195 -2.92 -3.63 32.26
CA LEU A 195 -3.22 -2.46 33.09
C LEU A 195 -3.65 -2.90 34.49
N GLY A 196 -2.84 -3.78 35.10
CA GLY A 196 -2.88 -4.07 36.54
C GLY A 196 -1.90 -3.14 37.25
N ASP A 197 -2.47 -2.26 38.03
CA ASP A 197 -1.94 -1.53 39.20
C ASP A 197 -0.42 -1.28 39.26
N ALA A 198 0.00 -0.02 39.02
CA ALA A 198 1.13 0.61 39.67
C ALA A 198 0.84 2.10 39.84
#